data_4cd5bd8f9550b701daa6cfd650204120
#
_entry.id   4cd5bd8f9550b701daa6cfd650204120
#
_cell.length_a   1.000
_cell.length_b   1.000
_cell.length_c   1.000
_cell.angle_alpha   90.00
_cell.angle_beta   90.00
_cell.angle_gamma   90.00
#
_symmetry.space_group_name_H-M   'P 1'
#
loop_
_entity.id
_entity.type
_entity.pdbx_description
1 polymer ?
#
loop_
_entity_poly.entity_id
_entity_poly.type
_entity_poly.pdbx_seq_one_letter_code
_entity_poly.pdbx_strand_id
1 'polypeptide(L)'
;GSAEVVGLMCLKVFVHGDSNKYDKLKPYAISLGAAFQKVNFLRDIDHDVKILDRDYFNLNSCSKISEENKKEIIANIKDDFKHALIGIKLLDKNVQFGVYTAYLFYQDLLSKIELVEASELFKKRISVINYKKIILLFKSILNVILNFKF
;
A
#
# COMPACT_ATOMS: atom_id res chain seq x y z
N GLY A 1 5.57 -11.87 2.04
CA GLY A 1 6.32 -11.48 0.85
C GLY A 1 7.48 -10.54 1.14
N SER A 2 8.27 -10.17 0.12
CA SER A 2 9.47 -9.32 0.31
C SER A 2 9.16 -7.96 0.96
N ALA A 3 8.05 -7.33 0.58
CA ALA A 3 7.66 -6.04 1.15
C ALA A 3 7.23 -6.13 2.63
N GLU A 4 6.69 -7.25 3.06
CA GLU A 4 6.38 -7.49 4.47
C GLU A 4 7.67 -7.55 5.30
N VAL A 5 8.70 -8.25 4.79
CA VAL A 5 10.01 -8.31 5.43
C VAL A 5 10.63 -6.92 5.55
N VAL A 6 10.60 -6.12 4.47
CA VAL A 6 11.07 -4.73 4.50
C VAL A 6 10.27 -3.91 5.52
N GLY A 7 8.95 -4.06 5.58
CA GLY A 7 8.11 -3.41 6.59
C GLY A 7 8.53 -3.75 8.03
N LEU A 8 8.84 -5.02 8.29
CA LEU A 8 9.34 -5.46 9.60
C LEU A 8 10.73 -4.92 9.93
N MET A 9 11.63 -4.83 8.95
CA MET A 9 12.94 -4.21 9.14
C MET A 9 12.81 -2.73 9.50
N CYS A 10 11.96 -1.98 8.76
CA CYS A 10 11.65 -0.58 9.08
C CYS A 10 11.06 -0.45 10.48
N LEU A 11 10.08 -1.30 10.84
CA LEU A 11 9.48 -1.29 12.16
C LEU A 11 10.53 -1.48 13.26
N LYS A 12 11.48 -2.40 13.09
CA LYS A 12 12.55 -2.62 14.07
C LYS A 12 13.38 -1.37 14.35
N VAL A 13 13.66 -0.59 13.31
CA VAL A 13 14.34 0.71 13.44
C VAL A 13 13.45 1.73 14.15
N PHE A 14 12.16 1.81 13.76
CA PHE A 14 11.23 2.81 14.27
C PHE A 14 10.91 2.66 15.75
N VAL A 15 10.96 1.46 16.28
CA VAL A 15 10.73 1.19 17.71
C VAL A 15 12.02 1.21 18.55
N HIS A 16 13.16 1.61 17.96
CA HIS A 16 14.46 1.73 18.66
C HIS A 16 14.86 0.49 19.48
N GLY A 17 14.52 -0.69 18.98
CA GLY A 17 14.84 -1.97 19.64
C GLY A 17 13.87 -2.41 20.74
N ASP A 18 12.82 -1.64 21.06
CA ASP A 18 11.77 -2.05 21.99
C ASP A 18 11.02 -3.29 21.45
N SER A 19 11.30 -4.45 22.04
CA SER A 19 10.74 -5.72 21.62
C SER A 19 9.22 -5.81 21.86
N ASN A 20 8.72 -5.26 22.96
CA ASN A 20 7.28 -5.28 23.27
C ASN A 20 6.49 -4.44 22.26
N LYS A 21 7.00 -3.25 21.94
CA LYS A 21 6.40 -2.37 20.94
C LYS A 21 6.50 -2.97 19.53
N TYR A 22 7.61 -3.64 19.22
CA TYR A 22 7.78 -4.38 17.97
C TYR A 22 6.74 -5.47 17.81
N ASP A 23 6.60 -6.37 18.79
CA ASP A 23 5.66 -7.50 18.71
C ASP A 23 4.22 -7.02 18.60
N LYS A 24 3.86 -5.96 19.32
CA LYS A 24 2.54 -5.33 19.25
C LYS A 24 2.25 -4.75 17.86
N LEU A 25 3.24 -4.13 17.21
CA LEU A 25 3.05 -3.43 15.92
C LEU A 25 3.31 -4.31 14.70
N LYS A 26 3.97 -5.45 14.88
CA LYS A 26 4.33 -6.40 13.82
C LYS A 26 3.18 -6.77 12.88
N PRO A 27 1.98 -7.16 13.34
CA PRO A 27 0.89 -7.55 12.43
C PRO A 27 0.44 -6.39 11.53
N TYR A 28 0.45 -5.16 12.02
CA TYR A 28 0.08 -3.98 11.24
C TYR A 28 1.13 -3.61 10.19
N ALA A 29 2.42 -3.80 10.51
CA ALA A 29 3.51 -3.57 9.56
C ALA A 29 3.49 -4.60 8.42
N ILE A 30 3.14 -5.86 8.72
CA ILE A 30 2.93 -6.90 7.72
C ILE A 30 1.80 -6.50 6.77
N SER A 31 0.63 -6.08 7.29
CA SER A 31 -0.50 -5.65 6.47
C SER A 31 -0.15 -4.44 5.60
N LEU A 32 0.61 -3.47 6.12
CA LEU A 32 1.06 -2.32 5.32
C LEU A 32 1.97 -2.75 4.17
N GLY A 33 2.94 -3.62 4.45
CA GLY A 33 3.84 -4.16 3.43
C GLY A 33 3.09 -4.96 2.37
N ALA A 34 2.14 -5.81 2.79
CA ALA A 34 1.27 -6.58 1.89
C ALA A 34 0.44 -5.66 0.99
N ALA A 35 -0.21 -4.62 1.57
CA ALA A 35 -0.99 -3.65 0.82
C ALA A 35 -0.14 -2.93 -0.24
N PHE A 36 1.04 -2.43 0.12
CA PHE A 36 1.95 -1.75 -0.80
C PHE A 36 2.39 -2.68 -1.94
N GLN A 37 2.72 -3.92 -1.63
CA GLN A 37 3.13 -4.91 -2.63
C GLN A 37 2.00 -5.22 -3.60
N LYS A 38 0.79 -5.48 -3.12
CA LYS A 38 -0.39 -5.76 -3.95
C LYS A 38 -0.75 -4.58 -4.85
N VAL A 39 -0.68 -3.34 -4.35
CA VAL A 39 -0.90 -2.13 -5.17
C VAL A 39 0.16 -2.02 -6.26
N ASN A 40 1.43 -2.29 -5.96
CA ASN A 40 2.49 -2.30 -6.96
C ASN A 40 2.25 -3.36 -8.03
N PHE A 41 1.81 -4.56 -7.67
CA PHE A 41 1.47 -5.60 -8.65
C PHE A 41 0.35 -5.20 -9.58
N LEU A 42 -0.73 -4.59 -9.05
CA LEU A 42 -1.81 -4.07 -9.90
C LEU A 42 -1.35 -2.93 -10.81
N ARG A 43 -0.46 -2.07 -10.33
CA ARG A 43 0.10 -0.95 -11.11
C ARG A 43 1.00 -1.40 -12.24
N ASP A 44 1.81 -2.42 -11.99
CA ASP A 44 2.88 -2.86 -12.89
C ASP A 44 2.52 -4.15 -13.66
N ILE A 45 1.26 -4.57 -13.62
CA ILE A 45 0.79 -5.86 -14.16
C ILE A 45 1.15 -6.04 -15.65
N ASP A 46 1.08 -4.98 -16.45
CA ASP A 46 1.48 -5.02 -17.87
C ASP A 46 2.96 -5.38 -18.05
N HIS A 47 3.81 -4.80 -17.23
CA HIS A 47 5.24 -5.03 -17.25
C HIS A 47 5.60 -6.44 -16.72
N ASP A 48 4.95 -6.86 -15.64
CA ASP A 48 5.28 -8.12 -14.97
C ASP A 48 4.83 -9.33 -15.80
N VAL A 49 3.67 -9.26 -16.46
CA VAL A 49 3.16 -10.32 -17.34
C VAL A 49 3.96 -10.39 -18.63
N LYS A 50 4.27 -9.26 -19.29
CA LYS A 50 4.95 -9.25 -20.60
C LYS A 50 6.44 -9.53 -20.52
N ILE A 51 7.13 -9.13 -19.48
CA ILE A 51 8.59 -9.16 -19.42
C ILE A 51 9.10 -10.23 -18.45
N LEU A 52 8.40 -10.47 -17.34
CA LEU A 52 8.88 -11.35 -16.27
C LEU A 52 8.16 -12.71 -16.21
N ASP A 53 7.12 -12.91 -17.03
CA ASP A 53 6.28 -14.13 -17.02
C ASP A 53 5.84 -14.53 -15.58
N ARG A 54 5.54 -13.54 -14.74
CA ARG A 54 5.16 -13.72 -13.35
C ARG A 54 3.67 -13.52 -13.15
N ASP A 55 3.00 -14.59 -12.74
CA ASP A 55 1.61 -14.55 -12.33
C ASP A 55 1.48 -14.53 -10.80
N TYR A 56 1.36 -13.33 -10.22
CA TYR A 56 1.25 -13.15 -8.76
C TYR A 56 -0.15 -13.45 -8.21
N PHE A 57 -1.15 -13.55 -9.07
CA PHE A 57 -2.55 -13.71 -8.67
C PHE A 57 -3.15 -15.05 -9.10
N ASN A 58 -2.32 -16.02 -9.55
CA ASN A 58 -2.76 -17.32 -10.09
C ASN A 58 -3.86 -17.18 -11.16
N LEU A 59 -3.66 -16.24 -12.08
CA LEU A 59 -4.61 -15.94 -13.15
C LEU A 59 -4.57 -17.02 -14.24
N ASN A 60 -4.65 -18.29 -13.86
CA ASN A 60 -4.68 -19.49 -14.70
C ASN A 60 -4.76 -19.18 -16.20
N SER A 61 -3.61 -19.07 -16.86
CA SER A 61 -3.42 -19.06 -18.33
C SER A 61 -4.25 -18.05 -19.17
N CYS A 62 -5.09 -17.21 -18.58
CA CYS A 62 -5.79 -16.12 -19.26
C CYS A 62 -5.10 -14.80 -18.96
N SER A 63 -4.48 -14.21 -19.98
CA SER A 63 -3.73 -12.95 -19.96
C SER A 63 -4.53 -11.69 -19.56
N LYS A 64 -5.66 -11.81 -18.84
CA LYS A 64 -6.52 -10.69 -18.47
C LYS A 64 -7.14 -10.91 -17.11
N ILE A 65 -6.93 -9.96 -16.19
CA ILE A 65 -7.72 -9.86 -14.95
C ILE A 65 -9.17 -9.51 -15.35
N SER A 66 -10.14 -10.25 -14.80
CA SER A 66 -11.56 -9.87 -14.93
C SER A 66 -11.89 -8.70 -14.00
N GLU A 67 -12.98 -7.98 -14.26
CA GLU A 67 -13.42 -6.90 -13.35
C GLU A 67 -13.80 -7.43 -11.96
N GLU A 68 -14.35 -8.65 -11.89
CA GLU A 68 -14.67 -9.33 -10.63
C GLU A 68 -13.41 -9.60 -9.81
N ASN A 69 -12.38 -10.21 -10.43
CA ASN A 69 -11.10 -10.49 -9.75
C ASN A 69 -10.42 -9.21 -9.30
N LYS A 70 -10.42 -8.16 -10.14
CA LYS A 70 -9.89 -6.84 -9.79
C LYS A 70 -10.60 -6.27 -8.56
N LYS A 71 -11.92 -6.33 -8.49
CA LYS A 71 -12.72 -5.85 -7.35
C LYS A 71 -12.37 -6.61 -6.07
N GLU A 72 -12.24 -7.95 -6.15
CA GLU A 72 -11.87 -8.78 -5.01
C GLU A 72 -10.47 -8.43 -4.48
N ILE A 73 -9.48 -8.30 -5.38
CA ILE A 73 -8.13 -7.90 -5.02
C ILE A 73 -8.12 -6.52 -4.35
N ILE A 74 -8.85 -5.54 -4.90
CA ILE A 74 -8.96 -4.20 -4.34
C ILE A 74 -9.62 -4.22 -2.95
N ALA A 75 -10.67 -5.02 -2.75
CA ALA A 75 -11.30 -5.18 -1.44
C ALA A 75 -10.32 -5.72 -0.41
N ASN A 76 -9.55 -6.75 -0.74
CA ASN A 76 -8.52 -7.32 0.11
C ASN A 76 -7.42 -6.29 0.45
N ILE A 77 -6.98 -5.48 -0.52
CA ILE A 77 -5.99 -4.40 -0.28
C ILE A 77 -6.56 -3.34 0.67
N LYS A 78 -7.85 -2.97 0.51
CA LYS A 78 -8.51 -2.01 1.40
C LYS A 78 -8.58 -2.50 2.84
N ASP A 79 -8.78 -3.79 3.05
CA ASP A 79 -8.79 -4.38 4.40
C ASP A 79 -7.39 -4.41 5.02
N ASP A 80 -6.34 -4.73 4.24
CA ASP A 80 -4.95 -4.58 4.68
C ASP A 80 -4.64 -3.12 5.10
N PHE A 81 -5.09 -2.13 4.32
CA PHE A 81 -4.90 -0.72 4.66
C PHE A 81 -5.65 -0.31 5.94
N LYS A 82 -6.88 -0.77 6.13
CA LYS A 82 -7.64 -0.50 7.36
C LYS A 82 -6.90 -1.06 8.58
N HIS A 83 -6.43 -2.29 8.49
CA HIS A 83 -5.66 -2.92 9.57
C HIS A 83 -4.34 -2.17 9.81
N ALA A 84 -3.58 -1.86 8.76
CA ALA A 84 -2.33 -1.11 8.86
C ALA A 84 -2.49 0.27 9.52
N LEU A 85 -3.61 0.97 9.27
CA LEU A 85 -3.87 2.31 9.83
C LEU A 85 -3.92 2.28 11.36
N ILE A 86 -4.39 1.19 11.96
CA ILE A 86 -4.40 1.02 13.43
C ILE A 86 -2.96 1.09 13.95
N GLY A 87 -2.03 0.36 13.34
CA GLY A 87 -0.63 0.38 13.73
C GLY A 87 0.06 1.71 13.48
N ILE A 88 -0.26 2.38 12.35
CA ILE A 88 0.28 3.71 12.03
C ILE A 88 -0.07 4.71 13.13
N LYS A 89 -1.29 4.69 13.64
CA LYS A 89 -1.74 5.58 14.73
C LYS A 89 -1.02 5.34 16.05
N LEU A 90 -0.43 4.18 16.24
CA LEU A 90 0.32 3.78 17.45
C LEU A 90 1.83 4.05 17.35
N LEU A 91 2.34 4.47 16.18
CA LEU A 91 3.73 4.87 16.00
C LEU A 91 4.04 6.20 16.70
N ASP A 92 5.31 6.39 17.04
CA ASP A 92 5.78 7.68 17.53
C ASP A 92 5.67 8.75 16.44
N LYS A 93 5.30 9.97 16.82
CA LYS A 93 4.98 11.06 15.88
C LYS A 93 6.11 11.35 14.87
N ASN A 94 7.36 11.18 15.29
CA ASN A 94 8.53 11.41 14.45
C ASN A 94 8.57 10.49 13.21
N VAL A 95 8.13 9.24 13.37
CA VAL A 95 8.06 8.24 12.30
C VAL A 95 6.68 8.16 11.66
N GLN A 96 5.63 8.40 12.46
CA GLN A 96 4.24 8.32 12.05
C GLN A 96 3.94 9.16 10.80
N PHE A 97 4.49 10.38 10.75
CA PHE A 97 4.33 11.29 9.62
C PHE A 97 4.81 10.67 8.30
N GLY A 98 6.03 10.13 8.26
CA GLY A 98 6.60 9.52 7.06
C GLY A 98 5.81 8.30 6.58
N VAL A 99 5.49 7.40 7.52
CA VAL A 99 4.71 6.18 7.24
C VAL A 99 3.29 6.53 6.78
N TYR A 100 2.64 7.49 7.42
CA TYR A 100 1.29 7.91 7.04
C TYR A 100 1.26 8.65 5.69
N THR A 101 2.31 9.39 5.35
CA THR A 101 2.46 9.99 4.01
C THR A 101 2.50 8.91 2.94
N ALA A 102 3.33 7.87 3.14
CA ALA A 102 3.38 6.75 2.21
C ALA A 102 2.04 6.02 2.11
N TYR A 103 1.36 5.79 3.23
CA TYR A 103 0.02 5.21 3.29
C TYR A 103 -0.98 6.01 2.43
N LEU A 104 -1.06 7.33 2.58
CA LEU A 104 -1.95 8.20 1.79
C LEU A 104 -1.61 8.15 0.30
N PHE A 105 -0.32 8.12 -0.03
CA PHE A 105 0.14 8.03 -1.41
C PHE A 105 -0.32 6.73 -2.08
N TYR A 106 -0.19 5.61 -1.40
CA TYR A 106 -0.62 4.32 -1.93
C TYR A 106 -2.14 4.16 -1.96
N GLN A 107 -2.86 4.78 -1.03
CA GLN A 107 -4.33 4.86 -1.10
C GLN A 107 -4.82 5.65 -2.31
N ASP A 108 -4.18 6.80 -2.63
CA ASP A 108 -4.52 7.57 -3.83
C ASP A 108 -4.21 6.77 -5.12
N LEU A 109 -3.10 6.04 -5.12
CA LEU A 109 -2.74 5.17 -6.24
C LEU A 109 -3.78 4.05 -6.42
N LEU A 110 -4.19 3.39 -5.33
CA LEU A 110 -5.22 2.36 -5.35
C LEU A 110 -6.56 2.91 -5.87
N SER A 111 -6.96 4.10 -5.41
CA SER A 111 -8.19 4.76 -5.87
C SER A 111 -8.17 5.03 -7.38
N LYS A 112 -7.02 5.38 -7.94
CA LYS A 112 -6.86 5.55 -9.39
C LYS A 112 -6.94 4.23 -10.14
N ILE A 113 -6.32 3.18 -9.61
CA ILE A 113 -6.41 1.82 -10.18
C ILE A 113 -7.86 1.33 -10.18
N GLU A 114 -8.61 1.63 -9.13
CA GLU A 114 -10.02 1.26 -9.01
C GLU A 114 -10.90 1.88 -10.11
N LEU A 115 -10.62 3.14 -10.48
CA LEU A 115 -11.39 3.89 -11.50
C LEU A 115 -11.09 3.46 -12.94
N VAL A 116 -10.00 2.76 -13.19
CA VAL A 116 -9.60 2.33 -14.54
C VAL A 116 -10.15 0.93 -14.80
N GLU A 117 -10.62 0.65 -16.00
CA GLU A 117 -11.05 -0.71 -16.39
C GLU A 117 -9.90 -1.71 -16.30
N ALA A 118 -10.21 -2.98 -15.96
CA ALA A 118 -9.19 -4.02 -15.85
C ALA A 118 -8.37 -4.19 -17.14
N SER A 119 -9.01 -4.03 -18.30
CA SER A 119 -8.36 -4.09 -19.62
C SER A 119 -7.32 -2.98 -19.83
N GLU A 120 -7.50 -1.82 -19.23
CA GLU A 120 -6.60 -0.68 -19.35
C GLU A 120 -5.35 -0.80 -18.48
N LEU A 121 -5.41 -1.60 -17.40
CA LEU A 121 -4.25 -1.87 -16.53
C LEU A 121 -3.09 -2.51 -17.31
N PHE A 122 -3.40 -3.22 -18.41
CA PHE A 122 -2.41 -3.83 -19.30
C PHE A 122 -1.88 -2.90 -20.39
N LYS A 123 -2.34 -1.64 -20.46
CA LYS A 123 -1.94 -0.70 -21.50
C LYS A 123 -1.09 0.45 -21.01
N LYS A 124 -1.29 0.87 -19.75
CA LYS A 124 -0.64 2.07 -19.22
C LYS A 124 -0.39 1.98 -17.73
N ARG A 125 0.85 2.26 -17.33
CA ARG A 125 1.25 2.39 -15.93
C ARG A 125 0.54 3.57 -15.26
N ILE A 126 -0.18 3.31 -14.18
CA ILE A 126 -0.89 4.34 -13.41
C ILE A 126 0.10 5.02 -12.45
N SER A 127 0.04 6.36 -12.37
CA SER A 127 0.91 7.14 -11.51
C SER A 127 0.17 8.27 -10.78
N VAL A 128 0.74 8.72 -9.67
CA VAL A 128 0.26 9.90 -8.94
C VAL A 128 0.97 11.14 -9.47
N ILE A 129 0.20 12.17 -9.84
CA ILE A 129 0.72 13.43 -10.39
C ILE A 129 1.50 14.17 -9.29
N ASN A 130 2.59 14.85 -9.65
CA ASN A 130 3.53 15.43 -8.69
C ASN A 130 2.90 16.46 -7.74
N TYR A 131 2.02 17.35 -8.21
CA TYR A 131 1.37 18.33 -7.32
C TYR A 131 0.48 17.63 -6.26
N LYS A 132 -0.14 16.51 -6.60
CA LYS A 132 -0.98 15.75 -5.67
C LYS A 132 -0.14 15.12 -4.54
N LYS A 133 1.12 14.75 -4.83
CA LYS A 133 2.06 14.26 -3.81
C LYS A 133 2.30 15.31 -2.72
N ILE A 134 2.42 16.59 -3.11
CA ILE A 134 2.61 17.71 -2.19
C ILE A 134 1.35 17.90 -1.32
N ILE A 135 0.16 17.82 -1.92
CA ILE A 135 -1.10 17.92 -1.19
C ILE A 135 -1.23 16.79 -0.16
N LEU A 136 -0.88 15.55 -0.53
CA LEU A 136 -0.92 14.41 0.36
C LEU A 136 0.08 14.55 1.53
N LEU A 137 1.25 15.15 1.27
CA LEU A 137 2.22 15.48 2.30
C LEU A 137 1.62 16.46 3.34
N PHE A 138 1.03 17.57 2.90
CA PHE A 138 0.37 18.53 3.80
C PHE A 138 -0.79 17.89 4.57
N LYS A 139 -1.61 17.07 3.90
CA LYS A 139 -2.70 16.32 4.54
C LYS A 139 -2.18 15.39 5.63
N SER A 140 -1.04 14.74 5.38
CA SER A 140 -0.40 13.87 6.38
C SER A 140 0.05 14.66 7.61
N ILE A 141 0.70 15.81 7.41
CA ILE A 141 1.13 16.69 8.50
C ILE A 141 -0.05 17.08 9.37
N LEU A 142 -1.13 17.59 8.76
CA LEU A 142 -2.33 18.02 9.49
C LEU A 142 -2.95 16.87 10.29
N ASN A 143 -3.14 15.70 9.67
CA ASN A 143 -3.74 14.55 10.35
C ASN A 143 -2.90 14.06 11.54
N VAL A 144 -1.58 14.01 11.41
CA VAL A 144 -0.69 13.57 12.50
C VAL A 144 -0.67 14.60 13.64
N ILE A 145 -0.61 15.90 13.32
CA ILE A 145 -0.69 16.96 14.34
C ILE A 145 -2.03 16.92 15.08
N LEU A 146 -3.13 16.73 14.36
CA LEU A 146 -4.48 16.68 14.90
C LEU A 146 -4.86 15.31 15.49
N ASN A 147 -3.89 14.38 15.62
CA ASN A 147 -4.12 13.02 16.12
C ASN A 147 -5.27 12.29 15.40
N PHE A 148 -5.35 12.41 14.06
CA PHE A 148 -6.36 11.74 13.22
C PHE A 148 -7.81 12.06 13.62
N LYS A 149 -8.09 13.30 14.02
CA LYS A 149 -9.44 13.74 14.39
C LYS A 149 -10.38 13.97 13.18
N PHE A 150 -9.84 13.88 11.94
CA PHE A 150 -10.59 14.05 10.70
C PHE A 150 -10.40 12.86 9.76
#